data_254af1d12baf0e340e07b4fc7e9909e2
#
_entry.id   254af1d12baf0e340e07b4fc7e9909e2
#
_cell.length_a   1.000
_cell.length_b   1.000
_cell.length_c   1.000
_cell.angle_alpha   90.00
_cell.angle_beta   90.00
_cell.angle_gamma   90.00
#
_symmetry.space_group_name_H-M   'P 1'
#
loop_
_entity.id
_entity.type
_entity.pdbx_description
1 polymer ?
#
loop_
_entity_poly.entity_id
_entity_poly.type
_entity_poly.pdbx_seq_one_letter_code
_entity_poly.pdbx_strand_id
1 'polypeptide(L)'
;GEDRYLVGTGKMKMYDFDDQHFYPALTAVDFYHHYKEDIALFGEMGFKTFRLSIAWTRIFPNGNEEKPNEVGLKYYEDIFKECHKYGIEPLVTINHFDCPMYLIKKIGGWRSREMINYFYKLCKTLFIRYKGLVKYWLTFNEINMILHFPFVAAGLCFEEDENETQAMITAVHHQLLASAMATKLAHEIDSNNQIGCMLAAGSYYPETCKPEDYWKAICDNREVYMFADVQARGYYHNYALKWLEERNASIPFVKGDKELLKENTVDFVSFSYYSSRVSSSDLSKGKQSESNIFSSAKNPYLKASEWGWQIDPIGLRIMLNKMYDRTQKPIFISENGLGARDQLNSDFSIHDPYRIDYLKQHFKQIEEAIDDGVDVIGYIMWGVIDIVS
;
A
#
# COMPACT_ATOMS: atom_id res chain seq x y z
N GLY A 1 -13.70 -6.24 14.86
CA GLY A 1 -14.46 -7.43 15.18
C GLY A 1 -14.67 -8.30 13.94
N GLU A 2 -15.37 -9.41 14.10
CA GLU A 2 -15.65 -10.37 13.01
C GLU A 2 -16.36 -9.74 11.83
N ASP A 3 -17.33 -8.85 12.07
CA ASP A 3 -18.05 -8.14 11.00
C ASP A 3 -17.12 -7.29 10.16
N ARG A 4 -16.16 -6.59 10.76
CA ARG A 4 -15.14 -5.80 10.03
C ARG A 4 -14.32 -6.69 9.09
N TYR A 5 -13.95 -7.88 9.56
CA TYR A 5 -13.25 -8.86 8.74
C TYR A 5 -14.11 -9.34 7.57
N LEU A 6 -15.35 -9.69 7.81
CA LEU A 6 -16.29 -10.16 6.77
C LEU A 6 -16.53 -9.07 5.70
N VAL A 7 -16.73 -7.83 6.12
CA VAL A 7 -16.84 -6.69 5.17
C VAL A 7 -15.54 -6.50 4.39
N GLY A 8 -14.40 -6.47 5.06
CA GLY A 8 -13.09 -6.26 4.41
C GLY A 8 -12.76 -7.32 3.36
N THR A 9 -13.16 -8.56 3.59
CA THR A 9 -12.97 -9.69 2.67
C THR A 9 -14.06 -9.80 1.59
N GLY A 10 -15.03 -8.89 1.55
CA GLY A 10 -16.12 -8.90 0.56
C GLY A 10 -17.22 -9.91 0.81
N LYS A 11 -17.18 -10.62 1.95
CA LYS A 11 -18.15 -11.68 2.30
C LYS A 11 -19.40 -11.17 3.01
N MET A 12 -19.39 -9.92 3.42
CA MET A 12 -20.53 -9.27 4.06
C MET A 12 -20.69 -7.86 3.49
N LYS A 13 -21.89 -7.56 3.00
CA LYS A 13 -22.25 -6.22 2.51
C LYS A 13 -22.69 -5.35 3.69
N MET A 14 -21.91 -4.32 4.01
CA MET A 14 -22.20 -3.34 5.04
C MET A 14 -21.80 -1.96 4.53
N TYR A 15 -22.77 -1.17 4.10
CA TYR A 15 -22.51 0.09 3.40
C TYR A 15 -23.01 1.32 4.14
N ASP A 16 -23.84 1.14 5.15
CA ASP A 16 -24.49 2.27 5.80
C ASP A 16 -23.79 2.61 7.11
N PHE A 17 -23.62 3.90 7.32
CA PHE A 17 -23.10 4.44 8.57
C PHE A 17 -24.17 4.26 9.66
N ASP A 18 -23.74 3.75 10.80
CA ASP A 18 -24.58 3.58 12.00
C ASP A 18 -24.14 4.60 13.04
N ASP A 19 -25.00 5.57 13.34
CA ASP A 19 -24.76 6.64 14.32
C ASP A 19 -24.81 6.16 15.80
N GLN A 20 -25.23 4.92 16.03
CA GLN A 20 -25.21 4.30 17.35
C GLN A 20 -23.82 3.80 17.77
N HIS A 21 -22.88 3.72 16.82
CA HIS A 21 -21.52 3.26 17.06
C HIS A 21 -20.51 4.41 17.04
N PHE A 22 -19.50 4.30 17.88
CA PHE A 22 -18.37 5.21 17.86
C PHE A 22 -17.34 4.78 16.81
N TYR A 23 -16.96 5.69 15.92
CA TYR A 23 -15.99 5.46 14.86
C TYR A 23 -14.76 6.34 15.10
N PRO A 24 -13.72 5.83 15.79
CA PRO A 24 -12.53 6.62 16.12
C PRO A 24 -11.86 7.26 14.90
N ALA A 25 -11.89 6.58 13.75
CA ALA A 25 -11.28 7.05 12.51
C ALA A 25 -11.92 8.32 11.93
N LEU A 26 -13.14 8.71 12.36
CA LEU A 26 -13.78 9.96 11.91
C LEU A 26 -13.03 11.21 12.39
N THR A 27 -12.43 11.15 13.56
CA THR A 27 -11.60 12.23 14.12
C THR A 27 -10.11 11.88 14.04
N ALA A 28 -9.78 10.61 14.37
CA ALA A 28 -8.40 10.11 14.46
C ALA A 28 -7.52 11.06 15.28
N VAL A 29 -6.39 11.49 14.73
CA VAL A 29 -5.48 12.49 15.34
C VAL A 29 -5.83 13.93 14.95
N ASP A 30 -6.95 14.13 14.30
CA ASP A 30 -7.45 15.43 13.84
C ASP A 30 -6.42 16.24 13.02
N PHE A 31 -5.68 15.56 12.16
CA PHE A 31 -4.66 16.20 11.32
C PHE A 31 -5.24 17.33 10.44
N TYR A 32 -6.54 17.28 10.13
CA TYR A 32 -7.22 18.33 9.38
C TYR A 32 -7.08 19.71 10.02
N HIS A 33 -7.17 19.78 11.35
CA HIS A 33 -7.07 21.04 12.09
C HIS A 33 -5.64 21.33 12.59
N HIS A 34 -4.81 20.29 12.77
CA HIS A 34 -3.48 20.39 13.40
C HIS A 34 -2.30 20.27 12.43
N TYR A 35 -2.52 20.10 11.11
CA TYR A 35 -1.45 19.83 10.15
C TYR A 35 -0.28 20.83 10.18
N LYS A 36 -0.52 22.10 10.50
CA LYS A 36 0.55 23.11 10.57
C LYS A 36 1.49 22.87 11.73
N GLU A 37 0.93 22.53 12.89
CA GLU A 37 1.70 22.23 14.11
C GLU A 37 2.47 20.91 13.91
N ASP A 38 1.80 19.90 13.39
CA ASP A 38 2.41 18.58 13.14
C ASP A 38 3.56 18.69 12.13
N ILE A 39 3.37 19.39 11.01
CA ILE A 39 4.43 19.56 10.00
C ILE A 39 5.60 20.40 10.56
N ALA A 40 5.34 21.38 11.42
CA ALA A 40 6.39 22.12 12.10
C ALA A 40 7.25 21.20 12.99
N LEU A 41 6.62 20.28 13.72
CA LEU A 41 7.31 19.25 14.51
C LEU A 41 8.13 18.31 13.62
N PHE A 42 7.61 17.91 12.48
CA PHE A 42 8.39 17.11 11.50
C PHE A 42 9.63 17.86 11.01
N GLY A 43 9.51 19.17 10.78
CA GLY A 43 10.63 20.04 10.44
C GLY A 43 11.66 20.10 11.55
N GLU A 44 11.24 20.24 12.81
CA GLU A 44 12.10 20.22 13.99
C GLU A 44 12.85 18.88 14.14
N MET A 45 12.16 17.75 13.89
CA MET A 45 12.75 16.41 13.87
C MET A 45 13.72 16.19 12.71
N GLY A 46 13.76 17.09 11.73
CA GLY A 46 14.66 17.03 10.57
C GLY A 46 14.21 16.12 9.45
N PHE A 47 12.93 15.73 9.39
CA PHE A 47 12.40 14.92 8.32
C PHE A 47 12.55 15.60 6.95
N LYS A 48 12.80 14.80 5.91
CA LYS A 48 12.99 15.27 4.54
C LYS A 48 11.85 14.88 3.62
N THR A 49 11.02 13.94 4.04
CA THR A 49 9.84 13.52 3.29
C THR A 49 8.69 13.21 4.24
N PHE A 50 7.48 13.50 3.80
CA PHE A 50 6.24 13.17 4.50
C PHE A 50 5.28 12.52 3.53
N ARG A 51 4.78 11.32 3.89
CA ARG A 51 3.80 10.60 3.10
C ARG A 51 2.41 10.81 3.66
N LEU A 52 1.49 11.17 2.78
CA LEU A 52 0.06 11.27 3.06
C LEU A 52 -0.76 10.77 1.88
N SER A 53 -2.04 10.53 2.09
CA SER A 53 -2.95 10.16 1.03
C SER A 53 -3.99 11.25 0.74
N ILE A 54 -4.47 11.25 -0.51
CA ILE A 54 -5.64 12.04 -0.90
C ILE A 54 -6.89 11.23 -0.56
N ALA A 55 -7.80 11.78 0.23
CA ALA A 55 -9.13 11.20 0.33
C ALA A 55 -9.92 11.53 -0.95
N TRP A 56 -10.19 10.52 -1.78
CA TRP A 56 -10.89 10.69 -3.06
C TRP A 56 -12.20 11.45 -2.88
N THR A 57 -12.99 11.08 -1.87
CA THR A 57 -14.26 11.71 -1.56
C THR A 57 -14.16 13.16 -1.06
N ARG A 58 -12.98 13.62 -0.67
CA ARG A 58 -12.74 15.03 -0.35
C ARG A 58 -12.64 15.89 -1.62
N ILE A 59 -12.19 15.28 -2.73
CA ILE A 59 -12.07 15.93 -4.03
C ILE A 59 -13.32 15.72 -4.88
N PHE A 60 -13.84 14.49 -4.94
CA PHE A 60 -15.05 14.10 -5.63
C PHE A 60 -15.89 13.24 -4.67
N PRO A 61 -16.85 13.83 -3.93
CA PRO A 61 -17.60 13.14 -2.86
C PRO A 61 -18.26 11.82 -3.26
N ASN A 62 -18.81 11.75 -4.46
CA ASN A 62 -19.38 10.52 -5.02
C ASN A 62 -18.45 9.84 -6.05
N GLY A 63 -17.38 10.51 -6.45
CA GLY A 63 -16.44 10.05 -7.46
C GLY A 63 -16.81 10.40 -8.89
N ASN A 64 -18.06 10.81 -9.16
CA ASN A 64 -18.59 11.07 -10.52
C ASN A 64 -18.91 12.53 -10.81
N GLU A 65 -18.70 13.46 -9.87
CA GLU A 65 -18.98 14.88 -10.07
C GLU A 65 -18.25 15.45 -11.28
N GLU A 66 -18.84 16.41 -11.96
CA GLU A 66 -18.20 17.10 -13.09
C GLU A 66 -17.06 18.00 -12.65
N LYS A 67 -17.21 18.65 -11.50
CA LYS A 67 -16.23 19.59 -10.92
C LYS A 67 -15.73 19.08 -9.58
N PRO A 68 -14.41 19.25 -9.29
CA PRO A 68 -13.87 18.90 -7.99
C PRO A 68 -14.31 19.87 -6.91
N ASN A 69 -14.27 19.41 -5.66
CA ASN A 69 -14.48 20.24 -4.48
C ASN A 69 -13.24 21.12 -4.23
N GLU A 70 -13.38 22.42 -4.47
CA GLU A 70 -12.29 23.38 -4.32
C GLU A 70 -11.79 23.50 -2.88
N VAL A 71 -12.65 23.32 -1.89
CA VAL A 71 -12.24 23.33 -0.47
C VAL A 71 -11.29 22.16 -0.17
N GLY A 72 -11.60 20.98 -0.71
CA GLY A 72 -10.75 19.81 -0.59
C GLY A 72 -9.39 19.99 -1.29
N LEU A 73 -9.41 20.56 -2.51
CA LEU A 73 -8.16 20.85 -3.24
C LEU A 73 -7.30 21.86 -2.50
N LYS A 74 -7.90 22.93 -1.98
CA LYS A 74 -7.19 23.98 -1.23
C LYS A 74 -6.56 23.43 0.05
N TYR A 75 -7.23 22.54 0.76
CA TYR A 75 -6.69 21.91 1.96
C TYR A 75 -5.37 21.18 1.69
N TYR A 76 -5.32 20.32 0.67
CA TYR A 76 -4.09 19.63 0.33
C TYR A 76 -2.99 20.56 -0.21
N GLU A 77 -3.37 21.59 -0.98
CA GLU A 77 -2.43 22.61 -1.42
C GLU A 77 -1.74 23.30 -0.24
N ASP A 78 -2.51 23.61 0.83
CA ASP A 78 -1.96 24.24 2.02
C ASP A 78 -1.01 23.31 2.79
N ILE A 79 -1.33 22.02 2.86
CA ILE A 79 -0.42 21.00 3.44
C ILE A 79 0.90 20.97 2.67
N PHE A 80 0.86 20.90 1.33
CA PHE A 80 2.08 20.81 0.53
C PHE A 80 2.93 22.08 0.66
N LYS A 81 2.31 23.24 0.66
CA LYS A 81 3.00 24.52 0.92
C LYS A 81 3.63 24.54 2.32
N GLU A 82 2.93 24.00 3.33
CA GLU A 82 3.47 23.91 4.67
C GLU A 82 4.70 22.98 4.74
N CYS A 83 4.64 21.82 4.09
CA CYS A 83 5.79 20.91 3.98
C CYS A 83 7.02 21.62 3.39
N HIS A 84 6.85 22.37 2.29
CA HIS A 84 7.94 23.07 1.64
C HIS A 84 8.59 24.16 2.51
N LYS A 85 7.85 24.81 3.43
CA LYS A 85 8.41 25.77 4.38
C LYS A 85 9.52 25.15 5.25
N TYR A 86 9.40 23.86 5.55
CA TYR A 86 10.36 23.11 6.37
C TYR A 86 11.31 22.23 5.54
N GLY A 87 11.32 22.38 4.21
CA GLY A 87 12.16 21.59 3.31
C GLY A 87 11.78 20.10 3.28
N ILE A 88 10.50 19.80 3.50
CA ILE A 88 9.93 18.45 3.47
C ILE A 88 9.29 18.22 2.11
N GLU A 89 9.71 17.16 1.40
CA GLU A 89 9.14 16.75 0.11
C GLU A 89 7.90 15.85 0.34
N PRO A 90 6.72 16.21 -0.19
CA PRO A 90 5.56 15.34 -0.12
C PRO A 90 5.71 14.09 -0.98
N LEU A 91 5.37 12.92 -0.43
CA LEU A 91 5.08 11.68 -1.18
C LEU A 91 3.58 11.41 -1.06
N VAL A 92 2.86 11.51 -2.17
CA VAL A 92 1.39 11.51 -2.15
C VAL A 92 0.84 10.20 -2.69
N THR A 93 0.09 9.47 -1.86
CA THR A 93 -0.69 8.31 -2.28
C THR A 93 -2.05 8.77 -2.80
N ILE A 94 -2.37 8.47 -4.07
CA ILE A 94 -3.60 8.93 -4.71
C ILE A 94 -4.82 8.18 -4.18
N ASN A 95 -4.71 6.85 -4.06
CA ASN A 95 -5.77 6.02 -3.48
C ASN A 95 -5.22 5.13 -2.36
N HIS A 96 -5.72 5.34 -1.14
CA HIS A 96 -5.33 4.56 0.04
C HIS A 96 -6.58 3.88 0.63
N PHE A 97 -7.13 2.89 -0.09
CA PHE A 97 -8.29 2.11 0.31
C PHE A 97 -9.61 2.91 0.46
N ASP A 98 -9.73 4.04 -0.22
CA ASP A 98 -10.84 4.98 -0.07
C ASP A 98 -11.69 5.14 -1.33
N CYS A 99 -12.10 4.02 -1.93
CA CYS A 99 -13.02 4.03 -3.06
C CYS A 99 -14.36 4.69 -2.68
N PRO A 100 -14.85 5.68 -3.44
CA PRO A 100 -16.14 6.30 -3.14
C PRO A 100 -17.29 5.28 -3.09
N MET A 101 -18.01 5.26 -1.96
CA MET A 101 -19.09 4.30 -1.72
C MET A 101 -20.19 4.37 -2.77
N TYR A 102 -20.44 5.58 -3.34
CA TYR A 102 -21.40 5.74 -4.44
C TYR A 102 -20.99 4.90 -5.66
N LEU A 103 -19.70 4.90 -6.03
CA LEU A 103 -19.21 4.09 -7.16
C LEU A 103 -19.26 2.59 -6.84
N ILE A 104 -19.00 2.20 -5.58
CA ILE A 104 -19.18 0.80 -5.18
C ILE A 104 -20.63 0.37 -5.36
N LYS A 105 -21.59 1.15 -4.83
CA LYS A 105 -23.03 0.86 -4.94
C LYS A 105 -23.54 0.92 -6.39
N LYS A 106 -23.04 1.85 -7.19
CA LYS A 106 -23.56 2.14 -8.52
C LYS A 106 -23.03 1.19 -9.60
N ILE A 107 -21.73 0.87 -9.57
CA ILE A 107 -21.04 0.12 -10.62
C ILE A 107 -20.20 -1.06 -10.12
N GLY A 108 -20.24 -1.37 -8.82
CA GLY A 108 -19.51 -2.49 -8.22
C GLY A 108 -18.02 -2.21 -7.98
N GLY A 109 -17.65 -0.94 -7.75
CA GLY A 109 -16.26 -0.56 -7.50
C GLY A 109 -15.33 -0.94 -8.66
N TRP A 110 -14.10 -1.37 -8.35
CA TRP A 110 -13.09 -1.71 -9.35
C TRP A 110 -13.41 -2.94 -10.22
N ARG A 111 -14.50 -3.67 -9.92
CA ARG A 111 -15.06 -4.69 -10.84
C ARG A 111 -15.40 -4.06 -12.19
N SER A 112 -15.87 -2.82 -12.20
CA SER A 112 -16.21 -2.09 -13.42
C SER A 112 -14.98 -1.41 -14.02
N ARG A 113 -14.79 -1.61 -15.33
CA ARG A 113 -13.74 -0.90 -16.08
C ARG A 113 -13.94 0.62 -16.13
N GLU A 114 -15.14 1.11 -15.89
CA GLU A 114 -15.44 2.55 -15.80
C GLU A 114 -14.66 3.26 -14.67
N MET A 115 -14.26 2.52 -13.63
CA MET A 115 -13.42 3.05 -12.55
C MET A 115 -12.13 3.68 -13.06
N ILE A 116 -11.58 3.17 -14.16
CA ILE A 116 -10.38 3.73 -14.80
C ILE A 116 -10.61 5.19 -15.19
N ASN A 117 -11.79 5.52 -15.73
CA ASN A 117 -12.12 6.89 -16.15
C ASN A 117 -12.30 7.82 -14.95
N TYR A 118 -12.94 7.36 -13.88
CA TYR A 118 -13.09 8.14 -12.65
C TYR A 118 -11.75 8.40 -11.97
N PHE A 119 -10.89 7.38 -11.91
CA PHE A 119 -9.54 7.51 -11.38
C PHE A 119 -8.65 8.43 -12.24
N TYR A 120 -8.75 8.31 -13.57
CA TYR A 120 -8.06 9.21 -14.49
C TYR A 120 -8.44 10.67 -14.24
N LYS A 121 -9.73 10.95 -14.07
CA LYS A 121 -10.24 12.28 -13.74
C LYS A 121 -9.66 12.81 -12.43
N LEU A 122 -9.64 11.97 -11.38
CA LEU A 122 -8.98 12.31 -10.11
C LEU A 122 -7.51 12.66 -10.35
N CYS A 123 -6.74 11.77 -10.95
CA CYS A 123 -5.31 11.96 -11.23
C CYS A 123 -5.04 13.24 -12.02
N LYS A 124 -5.82 13.49 -13.09
CA LYS A 124 -5.68 14.71 -13.89
C LYS A 124 -5.88 15.97 -13.06
N THR A 125 -6.90 15.97 -12.21
CA THR A 125 -7.19 17.10 -11.31
C THR A 125 -6.02 17.35 -10.36
N LEU A 126 -5.49 16.30 -9.73
CA LEU A 126 -4.39 16.40 -8.78
C LEU A 126 -3.08 16.84 -9.44
N PHE A 127 -2.70 16.20 -10.56
CA PHE A 127 -1.43 16.51 -11.24
C PHE A 127 -1.40 17.94 -11.80
N ILE A 128 -2.54 18.45 -12.30
CA ILE A 128 -2.64 19.83 -12.75
C ILE A 128 -2.60 20.79 -11.55
N ARG A 129 -3.41 20.53 -10.50
CA ARG A 129 -3.53 21.43 -9.35
C ARG A 129 -2.23 21.57 -8.57
N TYR A 130 -1.51 20.46 -8.40
CA TYR A 130 -0.32 20.41 -7.54
C TYR A 130 0.99 20.38 -8.31
N LYS A 131 0.95 20.76 -9.60
CA LYS A 131 2.16 20.91 -10.41
C LYS A 131 3.15 21.86 -9.72
N GLY A 132 4.39 21.40 -9.52
CA GLY A 132 5.42 22.14 -8.81
C GLY A 132 5.32 22.14 -7.29
N LEU A 133 4.26 21.53 -6.72
CA LEU A 133 4.10 21.32 -5.28
C LEU A 133 4.35 19.86 -4.87
N VAL A 134 4.03 18.91 -5.73
CA VAL A 134 4.22 17.49 -5.49
C VAL A 134 4.94 16.89 -6.69
N LYS A 135 6.02 16.18 -6.42
CA LYS A 135 6.82 15.46 -7.41
C LYS A 135 6.62 13.95 -7.35
N TYR A 136 6.47 13.40 -6.15
CA TYR A 136 6.44 11.96 -5.90
C TYR A 136 5.03 11.48 -5.60
N TRP A 137 4.57 10.48 -6.37
CA TRP A 137 3.22 9.96 -6.30
C TRP A 137 3.20 8.44 -6.25
N LEU A 138 2.31 7.88 -5.42
CA LEU A 138 1.95 6.47 -5.41
C LEU A 138 0.52 6.33 -5.89
N THR A 139 0.26 5.47 -6.87
CA THR A 139 -1.08 5.34 -7.45
C THR A 139 -2.06 4.67 -6.51
N PHE A 140 -1.68 3.51 -5.97
CA PHE A 140 -2.48 2.72 -5.03
C PHE A 140 -1.64 2.28 -3.84
N ASN A 141 -2.22 2.37 -2.64
CA ASN A 141 -1.61 1.76 -1.46
C ASN A 141 -1.76 0.25 -1.52
N GLU A 142 -0.66 -0.47 -1.28
CA GLU A 142 -0.64 -1.93 -1.11
C GLU A 142 -1.58 -2.68 -2.08
N ILE A 143 -1.41 -2.45 -3.37
CA ILE A 143 -2.32 -2.95 -4.42
C ILE A 143 -2.54 -4.47 -4.35
N ASN A 144 -1.56 -5.24 -3.85
CA ASN A 144 -1.65 -6.68 -3.66
C ASN A 144 -2.57 -7.10 -2.51
N MET A 145 -3.00 -6.15 -1.66
CA MET A 145 -3.94 -6.43 -0.59
C MET A 145 -5.34 -6.84 -1.08
N ILE A 146 -5.63 -6.65 -2.35
CA ILE A 146 -6.86 -7.16 -2.96
C ILE A 146 -7.02 -8.67 -2.81
N LEU A 147 -5.93 -9.43 -2.73
CA LEU A 147 -5.96 -10.88 -2.51
C LEU A 147 -6.41 -11.27 -1.09
N HIS A 148 -6.39 -10.34 -0.14
CA HIS A 148 -6.71 -10.57 1.27
C HIS A 148 -7.91 -9.77 1.74
N PHE A 149 -8.05 -8.51 1.31
CA PHE A 149 -9.12 -7.58 1.68
C PHE A 149 -9.75 -6.91 0.45
N PRO A 150 -10.41 -7.68 -0.42
CA PRO A 150 -10.92 -7.20 -1.71
C PRO A 150 -11.94 -6.07 -1.60
N PHE A 151 -12.74 -5.98 -0.53
CA PHE A 151 -13.62 -4.85 -0.32
C PHE A 151 -12.84 -3.57 -0.02
N VAL A 152 -11.90 -3.64 0.92
CA VAL A 152 -11.07 -2.48 1.32
C VAL A 152 -10.23 -1.99 0.14
N ALA A 153 -9.57 -2.92 -0.56
CA ALA A 153 -8.65 -2.59 -1.65
C ALA A 153 -9.35 -2.16 -2.95
N ALA A 154 -10.54 -2.69 -3.22
CA ALA A 154 -11.19 -2.52 -4.54
C ALA A 154 -12.71 -2.34 -4.51
N GLY A 155 -13.33 -2.25 -3.33
CA GLY A 155 -14.78 -2.13 -3.21
C GLY A 155 -15.53 -3.38 -3.68
N LEU A 156 -14.91 -4.57 -3.61
CA LEU A 156 -15.54 -5.81 -4.06
C LEU A 156 -16.42 -6.41 -2.98
N CYS A 157 -17.65 -6.77 -3.35
CA CYS A 157 -18.51 -7.69 -2.62
C CYS A 157 -18.80 -8.86 -3.53
N PHE A 158 -18.61 -10.08 -3.04
CA PHE A 158 -18.85 -11.29 -3.82
C PHE A 158 -20.31 -11.69 -3.79
N GLU A 159 -20.79 -12.21 -4.91
CA GLU A 159 -22.10 -12.87 -5.01
C GLU A 159 -21.94 -14.37 -4.66
N GLU A 160 -23.07 -15.00 -4.34
CA GLU A 160 -23.10 -16.44 -4.12
C GLU A 160 -22.62 -17.19 -5.36
N ASP A 161 -21.79 -18.21 -5.20
CA ASP A 161 -21.19 -19.02 -6.29
C ASP A 161 -20.25 -18.26 -7.27
N GLU A 162 -19.87 -17.02 -6.97
CA GLU A 162 -18.92 -16.29 -7.78
C GLU A 162 -17.48 -16.85 -7.65
N ASN A 163 -16.75 -16.87 -8.76
CA ASN A 163 -15.31 -17.10 -8.71
C ASN A 163 -14.59 -15.85 -8.14
N GLU A 164 -14.33 -15.85 -6.83
CA GLU A 164 -13.68 -14.74 -6.11
C GLU A 164 -12.35 -14.36 -6.76
N THR A 165 -11.55 -15.34 -7.18
CA THR A 165 -10.26 -15.07 -7.86
C THR A 165 -10.46 -14.31 -9.17
N GLN A 166 -11.44 -14.70 -9.98
CA GLN A 166 -11.74 -13.97 -11.23
C GLN A 166 -12.18 -12.54 -10.94
N ALA A 167 -13.02 -12.33 -9.92
CA ALA A 167 -13.48 -10.99 -9.56
C ALA A 167 -12.32 -10.12 -9.09
N MET A 168 -11.46 -10.63 -8.20
CA MET A 168 -10.27 -9.91 -7.71
C MET A 168 -9.29 -9.57 -8.84
N ILE A 169 -9.02 -10.53 -9.72
CA ILE A 169 -8.10 -10.31 -10.86
C ILE A 169 -8.67 -9.31 -11.86
N THR A 170 -9.96 -9.33 -12.09
CA THR A 170 -10.63 -8.33 -12.95
C THR A 170 -10.46 -6.93 -12.34
N ALA A 171 -10.74 -6.78 -11.06
CA ALA A 171 -10.65 -5.49 -10.39
C ALA A 171 -9.21 -4.96 -10.33
N VAL A 172 -8.24 -5.80 -9.97
CA VAL A 172 -6.84 -5.37 -9.91
C VAL A 172 -6.26 -5.10 -11.30
N HIS A 173 -6.71 -5.82 -12.33
CA HIS A 173 -6.32 -5.50 -13.70
C HIS A 173 -6.74 -4.08 -14.09
N HIS A 174 -7.94 -3.66 -13.71
CA HIS A 174 -8.39 -2.29 -13.90
C HIS A 174 -7.57 -1.28 -13.09
N GLN A 175 -7.19 -1.60 -11.85
CA GLN A 175 -6.30 -0.75 -11.05
C GLN A 175 -4.89 -0.64 -11.68
N LEU A 176 -4.34 -1.74 -12.20
CA LEU A 176 -3.05 -1.75 -12.88
C LEU A 176 -3.06 -0.92 -14.17
N LEU A 177 -4.13 -1.00 -14.95
CA LEU A 177 -4.34 -0.13 -16.12
C LEU A 177 -4.49 1.34 -15.72
N ALA A 178 -5.25 1.62 -14.66
CA ALA A 178 -5.41 2.97 -14.12
C ALA A 178 -4.08 3.55 -13.63
N SER A 179 -3.23 2.72 -13.01
CA SER A 179 -1.87 3.10 -12.61
C SER A 179 -0.98 3.44 -13.82
N ALA A 180 -1.02 2.63 -14.87
CA ALA A 180 -0.28 2.90 -16.10
C ALA A 180 -0.77 4.18 -16.80
N MET A 181 -2.09 4.40 -16.86
CA MET A 181 -2.66 5.64 -17.39
C MET A 181 -2.26 6.86 -16.55
N ALA A 182 -2.27 6.74 -15.24
CA ALA A 182 -1.84 7.81 -14.33
C ALA A 182 -0.36 8.14 -14.53
N THR A 183 0.50 7.13 -14.71
CA THR A 183 1.93 7.31 -14.99
C THR A 183 2.14 8.09 -16.29
N LYS A 184 1.48 7.67 -17.36
CA LYS A 184 1.51 8.39 -18.65
C LYS A 184 1.08 9.84 -18.48
N LEU A 185 -0.10 10.06 -17.89
CA LEU A 185 -0.68 11.39 -17.70
C LEU A 185 0.21 12.31 -16.85
N ALA A 186 0.80 11.76 -15.78
CA ALA A 186 1.69 12.53 -14.91
C ALA A 186 2.90 13.08 -15.68
N HIS A 187 3.54 12.24 -16.49
CA HIS A 187 4.68 12.64 -17.32
C HIS A 187 4.30 13.62 -18.44
N GLU A 188 3.10 13.49 -19.01
CA GLU A 188 2.57 14.44 -20.01
C GLU A 188 2.31 15.83 -19.41
N ILE A 189 1.85 15.90 -18.15
CA ILE A 189 1.57 17.16 -17.42
C ILE A 189 2.88 17.80 -16.94
N ASP A 190 3.78 17.00 -16.38
CA ASP A 190 5.09 17.43 -15.91
C ASP A 190 6.07 16.25 -15.93
N SER A 191 7.11 16.35 -16.76
CA SER A 191 8.15 15.32 -16.89
C SER A 191 8.98 15.11 -15.63
N ASN A 192 8.89 16.01 -14.62
CA ASN A 192 9.54 15.84 -13.33
C ASN A 192 8.77 14.95 -12.37
N ASN A 193 7.50 14.66 -12.65
CA ASN A 193 6.73 13.73 -11.84
C ASN A 193 7.38 12.35 -11.78
N GLN A 194 7.41 11.77 -10.59
CA GLN A 194 7.91 10.43 -10.32
C GLN A 194 6.77 9.59 -9.76
N ILE A 195 6.42 8.54 -10.48
CA ILE A 195 5.30 7.67 -10.13
C ILE A 195 5.82 6.34 -9.62
N GLY A 196 5.40 5.95 -8.43
CA GLY A 196 5.73 4.67 -7.82
C GLY A 196 4.54 3.73 -7.71
N CYS A 197 4.83 2.43 -7.66
CA CYS A 197 3.90 1.44 -7.12
C CYS A 197 4.13 1.25 -5.62
N MET A 198 3.14 0.72 -4.91
CA MET A 198 3.26 0.45 -3.49
C MET A 198 2.65 -0.92 -3.15
N LEU A 199 3.42 -1.74 -2.46
CA LEU A 199 3.12 -3.15 -2.19
C LEU A 199 3.18 -3.42 -0.69
N ALA A 200 2.30 -4.27 -0.17
CA ALA A 200 2.50 -4.92 1.12
C ALA A 200 3.54 -6.01 0.93
N ALA A 201 4.73 -5.86 1.51
CA ALA A 201 5.83 -6.78 1.28
C ALA A 201 6.36 -7.41 2.57
N GLY A 202 6.99 -8.54 2.40
CA GLY A 202 7.67 -9.33 3.42
C GLY A 202 8.10 -10.64 2.80
N SER A 203 9.36 -11.03 3.01
CA SER A 203 9.87 -12.29 2.47
C SER A 203 9.25 -13.47 3.19
N TYR A 204 8.83 -14.47 2.43
CA TYR A 204 8.55 -15.79 2.96
C TYR A 204 9.83 -16.62 2.97
N TYR A 205 10.20 -17.11 4.15
CA TYR A 205 11.27 -18.08 4.34
C TYR A 205 10.73 -19.50 4.31
N PRO A 206 11.47 -20.48 3.81
CA PRO A 206 11.09 -21.87 4.02
C PRO A 206 11.20 -22.22 5.53
N GLU A 207 10.26 -23.01 6.06
CA GLU A 207 10.30 -23.43 7.47
C GLU A 207 11.56 -24.27 7.75
N THR A 208 11.95 -25.09 6.78
CA THR A 208 13.14 -25.92 6.85
C THR A 208 13.90 -25.91 5.51
N CYS A 209 15.07 -26.53 5.46
CA CYS A 209 15.79 -26.75 4.18
C CYS A 209 15.16 -27.84 3.30
N LYS A 210 14.00 -28.38 3.65
CA LYS A 210 13.25 -29.34 2.86
C LYS A 210 12.85 -28.73 1.51
N PRO A 211 13.10 -29.39 0.37
CA PRO A 211 12.78 -28.81 -0.94
C PRO A 211 11.33 -28.36 -1.11
N GLU A 212 10.38 -29.07 -0.51
CA GLU A 212 8.95 -28.72 -0.57
C GLU A 212 8.63 -27.42 0.19
N ASP A 213 9.29 -27.17 1.33
CA ASP A 213 9.15 -25.91 2.06
C ASP A 213 9.74 -24.74 1.26
N TYR A 214 10.91 -24.98 0.64
CA TYR A 214 11.55 -23.97 -0.22
C TYR A 214 10.68 -23.63 -1.44
N TRP A 215 10.10 -24.66 -2.10
CA TRP A 215 9.19 -24.48 -3.21
C TRP A 215 7.93 -23.68 -2.79
N LYS A 216 7.36 -24.03 -1.62
CA LYS A 216 6.22 -23.29 -1.07
C LYS A 216 6.56 -21.81 -0.84
N ALA A 217 7.74 -21.51 -0.26
CA ALA A 217 8.19 -20.15 -0.06
C ALA A 217 8.36 -19.37 -1.38
N ILE A 218 8.85 -20.03 -2.46
CA ILE A 218 8.88 -19.41 -3.80
C ILE A 218 7.46 -19.05 -4.26
N CYS A 219 6.50 -19.95 -4.10
CA CYS A 219 5.11 -19.73 -4.53
C CYS A 219 4.47 -18.58 -3.74
N ASP A 220 4.66 -18.52 -2.42
CA ASP A 220 4.08 -17.49 -1.58
C ASP A 220 4.68 -16.09 -1.86
N ASN A 221 5.99 -16.00 -2.12
CA ASN A 221 6.61 -14.74 -2.54
C ASN A 221 6.06 -14.23 -3.89
N ARG A 222 5.56 -15.09 -4.76
CA ARG A 222 5.00 -14.69 -6.06
C ARG A 222 3.73 -13.87 -5.96
N GLU A 223 2.99 -13.94 -4.84
CA GLU A 223 1.82 -13.09 -4.60
C GLU A 223 2.19 -11.60 -4.59
N VAL A 224 3.34 -11.23 -4.02
CA VAL A 224 3.84 -9.85 -4.07
C VAL A 224 4.43 -9.54 -5.44
N TYR A 225 5.23 -10.45 -5.99
CA TYR A 225 5.98 -10.22 -7.23
C TYR A 225 5.08 -10.04 -8.45
N MET A 226 3.92 -10.69 -8.51
CA MET A 226 3.00 -10.56 -9.63
C MET A 226 2.63 -9.10 -9.90
N PHE A 227 2.33 -8.33 -8.86
CA PHE A 227 1.96 -6.92 -8.96
C PHE A 227 3.16 -6.03 -9.28
N ALA A 228 4.30 -6.29 -8.63
CA ALA A 228 5.55 -5.58 -8.93
C ALA A 228 5.96 -5.77 -10.40
N ASP A 229 5.84 -6.99 -10.95
CA ASP A 229 6.17 -7.26 -12.34
C ASP A 229 5.32 -6.44 -13.30
N VAL A 230 4.00 -6.38 -13.08
CA VAL A 230 3.13 -5.63 -13.98
C VAL A 230 3.42 -4.14 -13.92
N GLN A 231 3.58 -3.57 -12.72
CA GLN A 231 3.80 -2.12 -12.58
C GLN A 231 5.21 -1.68 -12.96
N ALA A 232 6.23 -2.48 -12.64
CA ALA A 232 7.63 -2.11 -12.90
C ALA A 232 8.20 -2.64 -14.23
N ARG A 233 7.62 -3.72 -14.77
CA ARG A 233 8.10 -4.41 -15.99
C ARG A 233 7.08 -4.42 -17.13
N GLY A 234 5.81 -4.08 -16.85
CA GLY A 234 4.77 -3.84 -17.85
C GLY A 234 4.04 -5.09 -18.37
N TYR A 235 4.16 -6.25 -17.71
CA TYR A 235 3.48 -7.48 -18.16
C TYR A 235 3.30 -8.50 -17.04
N TYR A 236 2.29 -9.36 -17.23
CA TYR A 236 2.08 -10.52 -16.35
C TYR A 236 3.03 -11.65 -16.73
N HIS A 237 3.80 -12.13 -15.77
CA HIS A 237 4.70 -13.28 -15.97
C HIS A 237 3.93 -14.59 -16.08
N ASN A 238 4.52 -15.59 -16.75
CA ASN A 238 3.88 -16.89 -16.99
C ASN A 238 3.45 -17.59 -15.69
N TYR A 239 4.19 -17.44 -14.58
CA TYR A 239 3.78 -18.05 -13.32
C TYR A 239 2.46 -17.47 -12.80
N ALA A 240 2.21 -16.16 -13.01
CA ALA A 240 0.95 -15.53 -12.63
C ALA A 240 -0.22 -16.04 -13.50
N LEU A 241 0.00 -16.18 -14.81
CA LEU A 241 -1.00 -16.74 -15.71
C LEU A 241 -1.34 -18.19 -15.35
N LYS A 242 -0.34 -19.00 -14.99
CA LYS A 242 -0.57 -20.38 -14.54
C LYS A 242 -1.29 -20.44 -13.19
N TRP A 243 -0.93 -19.57 -12.24
CA TRP A 243 -1.62 -19.45 -10.96
C TRP A 243 -3.12 -19.12 -11.13
N LEU A 244 -3.44 -18.29 -12.12
CA LEU A 244 -4.82 -17.96 -12.46
C LEU A 244 -5.55 -19.13 -13.14
N GLU A 245 -4.91 -19.79 -14.10
CA GLU A 245 -5.47 -20.96 -14.79
C GLU A 245 -5.86 -22.07 -13.81
N GLU A 246 -5.02 -22.35 -12.82
CA GLU A 246 -5.30 -23.31 -11.73
C GLU A 246 -6.53 -22.97 -10.89
N ARG A 247 -6.97 -21.70 -10.93
CA ARG A 247 -8.13 -21.14 -10.20
C ARG A 247 -9.30 -20.82 -11.10
N ASN A 248 -9.28 -21.33 -12.33
CA ASN A 248 -10.30 -21.04 -13.37
C ASN A 248 -10.50 -19.53 -13.56
N ALA A 249 -9.41 -18.77 -13.54
CA ALA A 249 -9.41 -17.32 -13.71
C ALA A 249 -8.46 -16.91 -14.84
N SER A 250 -8.69 -15.73 -15.41
CA SER A 250 -7.87 -15.17 -16.49
C SER A 250 -7.88 -13.64 -16.45
N ILE A 251 -6.85 -13.03 -17.03
CA ILE A 251 -6.80 -11.57 -17.19
C ILE A 251 -7.78 -11.14 -18.29
N PRO A 252 -8.72 -10.22 -18.00
CA PRO A 252 -9.72 -9.77 -18.96
C PRO A 252 -9.14 -8.70 -19.91
N PHE A 253 -8.12 -9.05 -20.68
CA PHE A 253 -7.50 -8.15 -21.64
C PHE A 253 -8.47 -7.68 -22.72
N VAL A 254 -8.43 -6.37 -22.99
CA VAL A 254 -8.97 -5.81 -24.23
C VAL A 254 -7.84 -5.25 -25.08
N LYS A 255 -8.14 -4.89 -26.33
CA LYS A 255 -7.16 -4.32 -27.27
C LYS A 255 -6.54 -3.04 -26.67
N GLY A 256 -5.22 -2.97 -26.63
CA GLY A 256 -4.45 -1.83 -26.14
C GLY A 256 -3.97 -1.95 -24.67
N ASP A 257 -4.51 -2.90 -23.89
CA ASP A 257 -4.13 -3.04 -22.48
C ASP A 257 -2.66 -3.42 -22.30
N LYS A 258 -2.18 -4.36 -23.11
CA LYS A 258 -0.78 -4.83 -23.03
C LYS A 258 0.22 -3.74 -23.40
N GLU A 259 -0.10 -2.97 -24.41
CA GLU A 259 0.68 -1.82 -24.86
C GLU A 259 0.72 -0.74 -23.77
N LEU A 260 -0.44 -0.40 -23.20
CA LEU A 260 -0.55 0.59 -22.13
C LEU A 260 0.32 0.21 -20.93
N LEU A 261 0.23 -1.05 -20.45
CA LEU A 261 1.05 -1.53 -19.34
C LEU A 261 2.55 -1.50 -19.66
N LYS A 262 2.93 -1.96 -20.85
CA LYS A 262 4.34 -2.07 -21.26
C LYS A 262 5.02 -0.72 -21.41
N GLU A 263 4.33 0.27 -21.95
CA GLU A 263 4.87 1.60 -22.27
C GLU A 263 4.87 2.55 -21.07
N ASN A 264 4.10 2.25 -20.01
CA ASN A 264 3.89 3.17 -18.90
C ASN A 264 4.16 2.50 -17.55
N THR A 265 5.37 1.96 -17.40
CA THR A 265 5.84 1.40 -16.13
C THR A 265 6.18 2.51 -15.13
N VAL A 266 6.09 2.20 -13.85
CA VAL A 266 6.42 3.13 -12.76
C VAL A 266 7.90 3.54 -12.76
N ASP A 267 8.22 4.70 -12.20
CA ASP A 267 9.59 5.23 -12.12
C ASP A 267 10.37 4.58 -10.98
N PHE A 268 9.70 4.27 -9.87
CA PHE A 268 10.29 3.61 -8.70
C PHE A 268 9.33 2.58 -8.11
N VAL A 269 9.87 1.67 -7.32
CA VAL A 269 9.08 0.67 -6.57
C VAL A 269 9.06 1.05 -5.11
N SER A 270 7.89 1.01 -4.48
CA SER A 270 7.81 1.17 -3.04
C SER A 270 7.06 0.02 -2.38
N PHE A 271 7.31 -0.15 -1.09
CA PHE A 271 6.61 -1.15 -0.30
C PHE A 271 6.56 -0.80 1.19
N SER A 272 5.57 -1.38 1.88
CA SER A 272 5.54 -1.49 3.33
C SER A 272 6.28 -2.75 3.77
N TYR A 273 7.08 -2.63 4.84
CA TYR A 273 7.73 -3.76 5.47
C TYR A 273 7.54 -3.70 6.99
N TYR A 274 6.91 -4.72 7.56
CA TYR A 274 6.71 -4.84 9.00
C TYR A 274 7.38 -6.08 9.59
N SER A 275 7.36 -7.18 8.84
CA SER A 275 7.95 -8.46 9.24
C SER A 275 8.15 -9.39 8.05
N SER A 276 8.96 -10.42 8.23
CA SER A 276 9.02 -11.60 7.36
C SER A 276 7.99 -12.65 7.78
N ARG A 277 7.84 -13.67 6.95
CA ARG A 277 6.88 -14.77 7.13
C ARG A 277 7.59 -16.10 6.91
N VAL A 278 6.94 -17.20 7.30
CA VAL A 278 7.45 -18.55 7.11
C VAL A 278 6.44 -19.38 6.34
N SER A 279 6.91 -20.04 5.29
CA SER A 279 6.14 -20.99 4.49
C SER A 279 6.47 -22.41 4.90
N SER A 280 5.45 -23.20 5.19
CA SER A 280 5.56 -24.63 5.46
C SER A 280 4.78 -25.44 4.42
N SER A 281 5.33 -26.55 3.98
CA SER A 281 4.63 -27.56 3.18
C SER A 281 3.60 -28.35 4.03
N ASP A 282 3.71 -28.30 5.36
CA ASP A 282 2.74 -28.82 6.29
C ASP A 282 1.64 -27.77 6.54
N LEU A 283 0.50 -27.94 5.89
CA LEU A 283 -0.65 -27.01 5.97
C LEU A 283 -1.23 -26.85 7.37
N SER A 284 -0.97 -27.80 8.30
CA SER A 284 -1.42 -27.70 9.69
C SER A 284 -0.70 -26.60 10.47
N LYS A 285 0.45 -26.14 10.01
CA LYS A 285 1.30 -25.13 10.67
C LYS A 285 1.03 -23.69 10.22
N GLY A 286 0.19 -23.46 9.24
CA GLY A 286 -0.01 -22.16 8.57
C GLY A 286 -0.65 -21.05 9.42
N LYS A 287 -0.95 -21.26 10.72
CA LYS A 287 -1.65 -20.28 11.59
C LYS A 287 -0.98 -20.08 12.95
N GLN A 288 0.33 -20.21 13.06
CA GLN A 288 1.04 -20.16 14.34
C GLN A 288 1.53 -18.77 14.74
N SER A 289 1.62 -17.84 13.79
CA SER A 289 2.04 -16.47 14.02
C SER A 289 1.15 -15.52 13.22
N GLU A 290 0.68 -14.48 13.87
CA GLU A 290 -0.02 -13.38 13.22
C GLU A 290 0.92 -12.19 13.14
N SER A 291 1.10 -11.64 11.95
CA SER A 291 1.85 -10.42 11.72
C SER A 291 0.96 -9.45 10.97
N ASN A 292 0.47 -8.46 11.67
CA ASN A 292 -0.54 -7.54 11.18
C ASN A 292 -1.82 -8.31 10.76
N ILE A 293 -2.03 -8.51 9.47
CA ILE A 293 -3.20 -9.21 8.89
C ILE A 293 -2.85 -10.57 8.29
N PHE A 294 -1.58 -10.96 8.33
CA PHE A 294 -1.11 -12.20 7.73
C PHE A 294 -0.82 -13.26 8.79
N SER A 295 -1.33 -14.45 8.60
CA SER A 295 -0.97 -15.61 9.39
C SER A 295 0.06 -16.47 8.66
N SER A 296 1.06 -16.97 9.39
CA SER A 296 2.12 -17.82 8.86
C SER A 296 2.59 -18.81 9.93
N ALA A 297 3.46 -19.74 9.56
CA ALA A 297 4.21 -20.50 10.55
C ALA A 297 5.13 -19.54 11.33
N LYS A 298 5.38 -19.84 12.61
CA LYS A 298 6.24 -19.01 13.46
C LYS A 298 7.69 -19.24 13.13
N ASN A 299 8.47 -18.17 12.94
CA ASN A 299 9.91 -18.25 12.85
C ASN A 299 10.51 -18.38 14.28
N PRO A 300 11.13 -19.52 14.64
CA PRO A 300 11.62 -19.74 16.00
C PRO A 300 12.85 -18.89 16.36
N TYR A 301 13.48 -18.24 15.38
CA TYR A 301 14.68 -17.43 15.56
C TYR A 301 14.39 -15.95 15.76
N LEU A 302 13.14 -15.52 15.61
CA LEU A 302 12.74 -14.11 15.72
C LEU A 302 11.99 -13.85 17.02
N LYS A 303 12.29 -12.69 17.62
CA LYS A 303 11.47 -12.12 18.69
C LYS A 303 10.19 -11.51 18.10
N ALA A 304 9.18 -11.37 18.92
CA ALA A 304 7.95 -10.69 18.56
C ALA A 304 7.64 -9.55 19.53
N SER A 305 6.90 -8.54 19.04
CA SER A 305 6.32 -7.50 19.87
C SER A 305 5.18 -8.05 20.72
N GLU A 306 4.63 -7.24 21.63
CA GLU A 306 3.45 -7.59 22.43
C GLU A 306 2.21 -7.91 21.55
N TRP A 307 2.15 -7.38 20.32
CA TRP A 307 1.10 -7.68 19.34
C TRP A 307 1.38 -8.96 18.53
N GLY A 308 2.47 -9.66 18.81
CA GLY A 308 2.86 -10.87 18.09
C GLY A 308 3.62 -10.64 16.78
N TRP A 309 3.93 -9.39 16.43
CA TRP A 309 4.68 -9.09 15.21
C TRP A 309 6.13 -9.49 15.35
N GLN A 310 6.59 -10.40 14.49
CA GLN A 310 7.97 -10.84 14.51
C GLN A 310 8.90 -9.76 13.96
N ILE A 311 9.97 -9.48 14.70
CA ILE A 311 10.93 -8.42 14.39
C ILE A 311 12.07 -9.02 13.58
N ASP A 312 12.21 -8.60 12.32
CA ASP A 312 13.22 -9.12 11.39
C ASP A 312 13.88 -8.00 10.58
N PRO A 313 14.90 -7.34 11.11
CA PRO A 313 15.63 -6.31 10.37
C PRO A 313 16.34 -6.84 9.12
N ILE A 314 16.94 -8.05 9.19
CA ILE A 314 17.60 -8.67 8.03
C ILE A 314 16.60 -8.99 6.92
N GLY A 315 15.36 -9.30 7.28
CA GLY A 315 14.27 -9.50 6.32
C GLY A 315 14.01 -8.29 5.45
N LEU A 316 14.19 -7.07 5.98
CA LEU A 316 14.11 -5.84 5.19
C LEU A 316 15.24 -5.78 4.14
N ARG A 317 16.49 -6.06 4.53
CA ARG A 317 17.64 -6.14 3.58
C ARG A 317 17.40 -7.16 2.49
N ILE A 318 16.91 -8.35 2.88
CA ILE A 318 16.56 -9.41 1.93
C ILE A 318 15.47 -8.94 0.94
N MET A 319 14.44 -8.27 1.45
CA MET A 319 13.35 -7.78 0.60
C MET A 319 13.84 -6.69 -0.36
N LEU A 320 14.67 -5.76 0.10
CA LEU A 320 15.29 -4.72 -0.70
C LEU A 320 16.10 -5.32 -1.87
N ASN A 321 17.00 -6.26 -1.57
CA ASN A 321 17.80 -6.94 -2.58
C ASN A 321 16.90 -7.70 -3.58
N LYS A 322 15.98 -8.53 -3.11
CA LYS A 322 15.08 -9.31 -3.98
C LYS A 322 14.25 -8.41 -4.92
N MET A 323 13.74 -7.29 -4.39
CA MET A 323 12.92 -6.38 -5.18
C MET A 323 13.75 -5.61 -6.20
N TYR A 324 14.95 -5.16 -5.82
CA TYR A 324 15.86 -4.48 -6.71
C TYR A 324 16.38 -5.39 -7.82
N ASP A 325 16.83 -6.61 -7.48
CA ASP A 325 17.27 -7.61 -8.46
C ASP A 325 16.19 -7.91 -9.50
N ARG A 326 14.94 -7.92 -9.06
CA ARG A 326 13.79 -8.22 -9.92
C ARG A 326 13.40 -7.08 -10.84
N THR A 327 13.42 -5.86 -10.35
CA THR A 327 12.83 -4.70 -11.05
C THR A 327 13.85 -3.75 -11.65
N GLN A 328 15.04 -3.69 -11.08
CA GLN A 328 16.12 -2.75 -11.43
C GLN A 328 15.64 -1.28 -11.43
N LYS A 329 14.70 -0.97 -10.54
CA LYS A 329 14.18 0.38 -10.32
C LYS A 329 14.54 0.87 -8.92
N PRO A 330 14.71 2.19 -8.72
CA PRO A 330 14.93 2.76 -7.40
C PRO A 330 13.85 2.28 -6.42
N ILE A 331 14.22 2.07 -5.16
CA ILE A 331 13.31 1.55 -4.13
C ILE A 331 13.08 2.59 -3.04
N PHE A 332 11.81 2.73 -2.66
CA PHE A 332 11.37 3.56 -1.54
C PHE A 332 10.68 2.69 -0.48
N ILE A 333 11.17 2.72 0.75
CA ILE A 333 10.46 2.07 1.87
C ILE A 333 9.38 3.05 2.34
N SER A 334 8.13 2.84 1.92
CA SER A 334 7.03 3.78 2.16
C SER A 334 6.33 3.58 3.50
N GLU A 335 6.54 2.45 4.16
CA GLU A 335 6.10 2.18 5.52
C GLU A 335 7.03 1.17 6.19
N ASN A 336 7.42 1.46 7.44
CA ASN A 336 8.07 0.52 8.34
C ASN A 336 7.85 0.97 9.78
N GLY A 337 7.51 0.06 10.67
CA GLY A 337 7.23 0.38 12.07
C GLY A 337 6.86 -0.85 12.88
N LEU A 338 6.58 -0.63 14.15
CA LEU A 338 6.28 -1.66 15.13
C LEU A 338 4.98 -1.37 15.86
N GLY A 339 4.05 -2.32 15.82
CA GLY A 339 2.87 -2.31 16.67
C GLY A 339 3.24 -2.77 18.09
N ALA A 340 2.94 -1.91 19.08
CA ALA A 340 3.18 -2.16 20.49
C ALA A 340 2.18 -1.37 21.34
N ARG A 341 2.11 -1.69 22.64
CA ARG A 341 1.31 -0.94 23.59
C ARG A 341 2.17 0.11 24.25
N ASP A 342 1.88 1.38 23.99
CA ASP A 342 2.54 2.49 24.64
C ASP A 342 1.87 2.86 25.96
N GLN A 343 2.65 3.37 26.90
CA GLN A 343 2.16 3.86 28.17
C GLN A 343 2.43 5.37 28.27
N LEU A 344 1.34 6.15 28.35
CA LEU A 344 1.43 7.58 28.57
C LEU A 344 1.78 7.83 30.05
N ASN A 345 2.88 8.56 30.30
CA ASN A 345 3.30 8.99 31.63
C ASN A 345 2.49 10.20 32.11
N SER A 346 2.57 10.49 33.40
CA SER A 346 1.87 11.62 34.02
C SER A 346 2.29 13.00 33.51
N ASP A 347 3.48 13.10 32.93
CA ASP A 347 4.01 14.29 32.25
C ASP A 347 3.71 14.34 30.75
N PHE A 348 2.83 13.48 30.29
CA PHE A 348 2.46 13.33 28.88
C PHE A 348 3.59 12.86 27.95
N SER A 349 4.66 12.28 28.51
CA SER A 349 5.71 11.63 27.72
C SER A 349 5.43 10.15 27.51
N ILE A 350 6.04 9.59 26.45
CA ILE A 350 6.08 8.16 26.17
C ILE A 350 7.55 7.75 26.06
N HIS A 351 7.95 6.72 26.81
CA HIS A 351 9.27 6.12 26.72
C HIS A 351 9.20 4.80 25.99
N ASP A 352 9.65 4.78 24.74
CA ASP A 352 9.59 3.63 23.83
C ASP A 352 10.98 3.19 23.32
N PRO A 353 11.94 2.85 24.21
CA PRO A 353 13.28 2.43 23.78
C PRO A 353 13.26 1.21 22.87
N TYR A 354 12.25 0.36 22.99
CA TYR A 354 12.04 -0.80 22.10
C TYR A 354 11.78 -0.37 20.64
N ARG A 355 11.05 0.76 20.41
CA ARG A 355 10.80 1.29 19.07
C ARG A 355 12.06 1.94 18.50
N ILE A 356 12.84 2.63 19.34
CA ILE A 356 14.14 3.18 18.96
C ILE A 356 15.09 2.07 18.55
N ASP A 357 15.16 0.98 19.30
CA ASP A 357 16.00 -0.18 18.98
C ASP A 357 15.54 -0.85 17.69
N TYR A 358 14.23 -1.03 17.50
CA TYR A 358 13.65 -1.56 16.25
C TYR A 358 14.10 -0.72 15.04
N LEU A 359 13.94 0.59 15.10
CA LEU A 359 14.30 1.50 14.01
C LEU A 359 15.80 1.49 13.73
N LYS A 360 16.65 1.54 14.77
CA LYS A 360 18.11 1.48 14.60
C LYS A 360 18.56 0.21 13.88
N GLN A 361 17.99 -0.94 14.24
CA GLN A 361 18.31 -2.21 13.60
C GLN A 361 17.88 -2.23 12.13
N HIS A 362 16.70 -1.68 11.80
CA HIS A 362 16.22 -1.60 10.43
C HIS A 362 17.02 -0.59 9.59
N PHE A 363 17.37 0.57 10.13
CA PHE A 363 18.23 1.54 9.44
C PHE A 363 19.59 0.94 9.08
N LYS A 364 20.19 0.19 10.02
CA LYS A 364 21.44 -0.50 9.72
C LYS A 364 21.29 -1.47 8.53
N GLN A 365 20.17 -2.18 8.43
CA GLN A 365 19.94 -3.10 7.31
C GLN A 365 19.64 -2.38 5.98
N ILE A 366 19.16 -1.15 6.02
CA ILE A 366 19.06 -0.29 4.83
C ILE A 366 20.44 0.15 4.36
N GLU A 367 21.32 0.57 5.28
CA GLU A 367 22.72 0.91 4.96
C GLU A 367 23.44 -0.29 4.31
N GLU A 368 23.30 -1.47 4.89
CA GLU A 368 23.87 -2.71 4.35
C GLU A 368 23.29 -3.08 2.95
N ALA A 369 22.00 -2.81 2.72
CA ALA A 369 21.40 -3.04 1.40
C ALA A 369 21.94 -2.07 0.34
N ILE A 370 22.20 -0.81 0.72
CA ILE A 370 22.87 0.16 -0.15
C ILE A 370 24.29 -0.30 -0.50
N ASP A 371 25.01 -0.82 0.50
CA ASP A 371 26.34 -1.41 0.29
C ASP A 371 26.31 -2.68 -0.60
N ASP A 372 25.20 -3.43 -0.57
CA ASP A 372 24.94 -4.54 -1.49
C ASP A 372 24.69 -4.06 -2.94
N GLY A 373 24.47 -2.76 -3.16
CA GLY A 373 24.21 -2.16 -4.48
C GLY A 373 22.76 -1.83 -4.77
N VAL A 374 21.86 -1.86 -3.77
CA VAL A 374 20.46 -1.49 -3.94
C VAL A 374 20.33 0.03 -3.99
N ASP A 375 19.64 0.55 -5.02
CA ASP A 375 19.32 1.99 -5.13
C ASP A 375 18.12 2.33 -4.24
N VAL A 376 18.38 2.65 -2.97
CA VAL A 376 17.37 3.07 -1.98
C VAL A 376 17.27 4.60 -1.99
N ILE A 377 16.13 5.13 -2.42
CA ILE A 377 15.91 6.59 -2.55
C ILE A 377 15.18 7.23 -1.39
N GLY A 378 14.61 6.45 -0.46
CA GLY A 378 13.93 7.01 0.69
C GLY A 378 13.34 5.98 1.65
N TYR A 379 12.99 6.48 2.82
CA TYR A 379 12.38 5.72 3.91
C TYR A 379 11.38 6.58 4.66
N ILE A 380 10.21 6.01 4.97
CA ILE A 380 9.20 6.61 5.81
C ILE A 380 8.85 5.66 6.95
N MET A 381 8.94 6.19 8.16
CA MET A 381 8.48 5.53 9.37
C MET A 381 6.95 5.58 9.42
N TRP A 382 6.32 4.43 9.68
CA TRP A 382 4.89 4.36 9.92
C TRP A 382 4.57 4.72 11.38
N GLY A 383 3.52 5.54 11.59
CA GLY A 383 3.07 5.92 12.92
C GLY A 383 3.91 7.01 13.59
N VAL A 384 4.44 7.98 12.83
CA VAL A 384 5.14 9.16 13.38
C VAL A 384 4.23 10.07 14.21
N ILE A 385 2.94 10.08 13.88
CA ILE A 385 1.85 10.58 14.72
C ILE A 385 1.02 9.35 15.11
N ASP A 386 0.48 9.30 16.31
CA ASP A 386 -0.39 8.22 16.73
C ASP A 386 -1.54 8.03 15.75
N ILE A 387 -1.84 6.78 15.45
CA ILE A 387 -2.89 6.40 14.53
C ILE A 387 -3.96 5.59 15.24
N VAL A 388 -5.18 5.69 14.74
CA VAL A 388 -6.28 4.82 15.13
C VAL A 388 -6.21 3.55 14.29
N SER A 389 -5.92 2.42 14.94
CA SER A 389 -5.78 1.12 14.27
C SER A 389 -6.70 0.05 14.87
#